data_c651072d97ffda582179b8027cb4fc66
#
_entry.id   c651072d97ffda582179b8027cb4fc66
#
_cell.length_a   1.000
_cell.length_b   1.000
_cell.length_c   1.000
_cell.angle_alpha   90.00
_cell.angle_beta   90.00
_cell.angle_gamma   90.00
#
_symmetry.space_group_name_H-M   'P 1'
#
loop_
_entity.id
_entity.type
_entity.pdbx_description
1 polymer ?
#
loop_
_entity_poly.entity_id
_entity_poly.type
_entity_poly.pdbx_seq_one_letter_code
_entity_poly.pdbx_strand_id
1 'polypeptide(L)'
;MEARATIVTLELAETFVISRGARDTEDVVEVELTHSGVRGYGEAAPIDRYDESAESALAYVQEHAGLLGDDPFALEEVQARLPAREFAARAAIDAALHDLQGKLLGQPVWRLLGLRPAGPPTTWTIWLGDPDDMARRAEKVRGRFKRLKLKLGGHDGRDVERVRAVHEVAGVPLQVDVNEAWSLDEALDALPQLAALGVDYCEQPLPAGDPGGPALKARSPLPIYVDEDCHTLADVAACAERAHGINVKLAKSGGIREAVRMVHAARALGLGTMLGCMVESGLGIAAGAHIASLFDHVDLDGNILIARDPWPGVAFVDGVQVPSDQPGLGVHRDALSDPR
;
A
#
# COMPACT_ATOMS: atom_id res chain seq x y z
N MET A 1 15.40 -14.44 19.04
CA MET A 1 13.97 -14.01 19.16
C MET A 1 13.06 -15.19 18.81
N GLU A 2 11.88 -15.30 19.42
CA GLU A 2 10.85 -16.28 19.02
C GLU A 2 9.94 -15.63 17.97
N ALA A 3 9.55 -16.38 16.94
CA ALA A 3 8.63 -15.95 15.91
C ALA A 3 7.41 -16.87 15.83
N ARG A 4 6.23 -16.29 15.68
CA ARG A 4 4.97 -16.98 15.38
C ARG A 4 4.29 -16.29 14.23
N ALA A 5 3.58 -17.05 13.40
CA ALA A 5 2.81 -16.53 12.30
C ALA A 5 1.48 -17.26 12.17
N THR A 6 0.44 -16.54 11.78
CA THR A 6 -0.93 -17.07 11.65
C THR A 6 -1.62 -16.42 10.47
N ILE A 7 -2.30 -17.20 9.62
CA ILE A 7 -3.15 -16.68 8.56
C ILE A 7 -4.45 -16.15 9.18
N VAL A 8 -4.86 -14.97 8.75
CA VAL A 8 -6.11 -14.31 9.13
C VAL A 8 -6.85 -13.89 7.88
N THR A 9 -8.12 -14.29 7.76
CA THR A 9 -8.98 -13.88 6.66
C THR A 9 -9.66 -12.56 7.01
N LEU A 10 -9.48 -11.54 6.18
CA LEU A 10 -10.14 -10.24 6.26
C LEU A 10 -11.37 -10.26 5.34
N GLU A 11 -12.56 -10.07 5.90
CA GLU A 11 -13.79 -9.91 5.12
C GLU A 11 -13.90 -8.47 4.61
N LEU A 12 -14.16 -8.28 3.32
CA LEU A 12 -14.40 -6.97 2.73
C LEU A 12 -15.82 -6.48 3.02
N ALA A 13 -15.99 -5.19 3.22
CA ALA A 13 -17.31 -4.59 3.46
C ALA A 13 -18.23 -4.66 2.24
N GLU A 14 -17.66 -4.63 1.04
CA GLU A 14 -18.33 -4.83 -0.26
C GLU A 14 -17.34 -5.57 -1.18
N THR A 15 -17.86 -6.29 -2.20
CA THR A 15 -17.00 -6.93 -3.22
C THR A 15 -16.08 -5.91 -3.87
N PHE A 16 -14.77 -6.11 -3.78
CA PHE A 16 -13.75 -5.22 -4.33
C PHE A 16 -13.36 -5.68 -5.74
N VAL A 17 -13.53 -4.80 -6.73
CA VAL A 17 -13.33 -5.11 -8.15
C VAL A 17 -12.22 -4.24 -8.74
N ILE A 18 -11.25 -4.89 -9.38
CA ILE A 18 -10.19 -4.25 -10.18
C ILE A 18 -10.17 -4.86 -11.60
N SER A 19 -9.31 -4.36 -12.49
CA SER A 19 -9.18 -4.89 -13.86
C SER A 19 -8.87 -6.40 -13.90
N ARG A 20 -8.19 -6.94 -12.88
CA ARG A 20 -7.76 -8.35 -12.81
C ARG A 20 -8.74 -9.31 -12.12
N GLY A 21 -9.81 -8.81 -11.50
CA GLY A 21 -10.79 -9.68 -10.83
C GLY A 21 -11.58 -9.01 -9.72
N ALA A 22 -12.36 -9.82 -9.00
CA ALA A 22 -13.19 -9.41 -7.88
C ALA A 22 -12.93 -10.31 -6.66
N ARG A 23 -12.95 -9.73 -5.46
CA ARG A 23 -12.72 -10.44 -4.19
C ARG A 23 -13.68 -9.97 -3.10
N ASP A 24 -14.07 -10.89 -2.24
CA ASP A 24 -14.90 -10.64 -1.04
C ASP A 24 -14.08 -10.78 0.25
N THR A 25 -12.91 -11.43 0.15
CA THR A 25 -12.00 -11.68 1.28
C THR A 25 -10.55 -11.53 0.82
N GLU A 26 -9.66 -11.25 1.77
CA GLU A 26 -8.21 -11.33 1.59
C GLU A 26 -7.58 -12.06 2.77
N ASP A 27 -6.63 -12.96 2.48
CA ASP A 27 -5.86 -13.66 3.50
C ASP A 27 -4.54 -12.93 3.75
N VAL A 28 -4.32 -12.52 4.99
CA VAL A 28 -3.08 -11.90 5.48
C VAL A 28 -2.38 -12.81 6.48
N VAL A 29 -1.10 -12.56 6.73
CA VAL A 29 -0.35 -13.30 7.76
C VAL A 29 0.10 -12.34 8.85
N GLU A 30 -0.45 -12.52 10.06
CA GLU A 30 0.04 -11.83 11.25
C GLU A 30 1.32 -12.50 11.73
N VAL A 31 2.36 -11.70 11.98
CA VAL A 31 3.66 -12.13 12.52
C VAL A 31 3.85 -11.53 13.91
N GLU A 32 4.10 -12.38 14.91
CA GLU A 32 4.48 -11.99 16.26
C GLU A 32 5.95 -12.33 16.49
N LEU A 33 6.76 -11.36 16.90
CA LEU A 33 8.13 -11.54 17.38
C LEU A 33 8.17 -11.29 18.88
N THR A 34 8.81 -12.19 19.64
CA THR A 34 8.96 -12.04 21.10
C THR A 34 10.43 -11.95 21.48
N HIS A 35 10.78 -10.93 22.26
CA HIS A 35 12.10 -10.75 22.87
C HIS A 35 11.97 -10.20 24.28
N SER A 36 12.62 -10.86 25.26
CA SER A 36 12.61 -10.44 26.67
C SER A 36 11.21 -10.17 27.25
N GLY A 37 10.20 -10.95 26.83
CA GLY A 37 8.80 -10.82 27.27
C GLY A 37 8.01 -9.69 26.57
N VAL A 38 8.63 -8.92 25.69
CA VAL A 38 7.96 -7.90 24.86
C VAL A 38 7.60 -8.52 23.50
N ARG A 39 6.43 -8.16 22.96
CA ARG A 39 5.94 -8.65 21.68
C ARG A 39 5.83 -7.52 20.66
N GLY A 40 6.40 -7.75 19.48
CA GLY A 40 6.21 -6.92 18.30
C GLY A 40 5.36 -7.64 17.26
N TYR A 41 4.55 -6.87 16.52
CA TYR A 41 3.61 -7.39 15.53
C TYR A 41 3.82 -6.76 14.17
N GLY A 42 3.56 -7.53 13.11
CA GLY A 42 3.56 -7.08 11.73
C GLY A 42 2.64 -7.93 10.88
N GLU A 43 2.24 -7.41 9.73
CA GLU A 43 1.32 -8.07 8.82
C GLU A 43 1.90 -8.21 7.43
N ALA A 44 1.76 -9.39 6.84
CA ALA A 44 2.04 -9.66 5.45
C ALA A 44 0.71 -9.68 4.67
N ALA A 45 0.62 -8.92 3.60
CA ALA A 45 -0.49 -8.94 2.66
C ALA A 45 0.01 -9.38 1.27
N PRO A 46 0.25 -10.69 1.07
CA PRO A 46 0.75 -11.25 -0.18
C PRO A 46 -0.31 -11.20 -1.25
N ILE A 47 0.09 -11.07 -2.52
CA ILE A 47 -0.81 -11.17 -3.66
C ILE A 47 -0.21 -12.06 -4.76
N ASP A 48 -1.10 -12.77 -5.44
CA ASP A 48 -0.78 -13.68 -6.54
C ASP A 48 -0.05 -13.02 -7.73
N ARG A 49 -0.22 -11.70 -7.92
CA ARG A 49 0.51 -10.92 -8.94
C ARG A 49 2.04 -11.00 -8.79
N TYR A 50 2.54 -11.28 -7.57
CA TYR A 50 3.96 -11.44 -7.26
C TYR A 50 4.34 -12.89 -6.93
N ASP A 51 3.49 -13.86 -7.31
CA ASP A 51 3.67 -15.28 -7.00
C ASP A 51 3.76 -15.56 -5.48
N GLU A 52 3.08 -14.75 -4.67
CA GLU A 52 3.02 -14.87 -3.22
C GLU A 52 1.59 -15.20 -2.75
N SER A 53 1.47 -16.01 -1.70
CA SER A 53 0.22 -16.36 -1.03
C SER A 53 0.36 -16.31 0.49
N ALA A 54 -0.77 -16.36 1.21
CA ALA A 54 -0.74 -16.42 2.67
C ALA A 54 -0.01 -17.67 3.17
N GLU A 55 -0.17 -18.81 2.48
CA GLU A 55 0.52 -20.06 2.82
C GLU A 55 2.03 -19.95 2.56
N SER A 56 2.45 -19.35 1.43
CA SER A 56 3.87 -19.18 1.14
C SER A 56 4.53 -18.20 2.10
N ALA A 57 3.84 -17.11 2.46
CA ALA A 57 4.30 -16.14 3.44
C ALA A 57 4.40 -16.75 4.85
N LEU A 58 3.40 -17.55 5.27
CA LEU A 58 3.43 -18.30 6.54
C LEU A 58 4.62 -19.27 6.59
N ALA A 59 4.78 -20.07 5.53
CA ALA A 59 5.88 -21.03 5.41
C ALA A 59 7.24 -20.33 5.48
N TYR A 60 7.37 -19.19 4.80
CA TYR A 60 8.60 -18.39 4.82
C TYR A 60 8.98 -17.95 6.23
N VAL A 61 8.04 -17.41 7.03
CA VAL A 61 8.29 -16.99 8.40
C VAL A 61 8.71 -18.17 9.27
N GLN A 62 8.02 -19.32 9.16
CA GLN A 62 8.31 -20.52 9.94
C GLN A 62 9.70 -21.10 9.59
N GLU A 63 10.01 -21.21 8.31
CA GLU A 63 11.27 -21.75 7.80
C GLU A 63 12.49 -20.91 8.20
N HIS A 64 12.32 -19.57 8.26
CA HIS A 64 13.42 -18.64 8.46
C HIS A 64 13.47 -18.00 9.85
N ALA A 65 12.60 -18.45 10.80
CA ALA A 65 12.58 -17.94 12.17
C ALA A 65 13.96 -17.99 12.84
N GLY A 66 14.75 -19.04 12.59
CA GLY A 66 16.11 -19.21 13.13
C GLY A 66 17.13 -18.17 12.62
N LEU A 67 16.83 -17.46 11.51
CA LEU A 67 17.72 -16.43 10.96
C LEU A 67 17.55 -15.04 11.62
N LEU A 68 16.50 -14.87 12.44
CA LEU A 68 16.19 -13.57 13.07
C LEU A 68 17.18 -13.19 14.17
N GLY A 69 17.93 -14.18 14.72
CA GLY A 69 18.91 -13.93 15.79
C GLY A 69 18.25 -13.50 17.11
N ASP A 70 19.04 -12.93 18.02
CA ASP A 70 18.60 -12.56 19.37
C ASP A 70 18.52 -11.04 19.61
N ASP A 71 19.12 -10.23 18.71
CA ASP A 71 19.11 -8.77 18.85
C ASP A 71 18.03 -8.15 17.95
N PRO A 72 16.94 -7.58 18.51
CA PRO A 72 15.90 -6.93 17.73
C PRO A 72 16.37 -5.63 17.07
N PHE A 73 17.51 -5.06 17.44
CA PHE A 73 18.08 -3.85 16.85
C PHE A 73 18.99 -4.14 15.66
N ALA A 74 19.37 -5.39 15.40
CA ALA A 74 20.21 -5.78 14.27
C ALA A 74 19.42 -5.90 12.95
N LEU A 75 18.58 -4.92 12.65
CA LEU A 75 17.61 -4.94 11.53
C LEU A 75 18.30 -5.18 10.17
N GLU A 76 19.43 -4.51 9.91
CA GLU A 76 20.19 -4.69 8.66
C GLU A 76 20.70 -6.12 8.50
N GLU A 77 21.20 -6.72 9.59
CA GLU A 77 21.71 -8.09 9.56
C GLU A 77 20.59 -9.10 9.38
N VAL A 78 19.43 -8.90 10.03
CA VAL A 78 18.26 -9.75 9.87
C VAL A 78 17.82 -9.73 8.42
N GLN A 79 17.63 -8.54 7.84
CA GLN A 79 17.20 -8.41 6.45
C GLN A 79 18.21 -8.97 5.44
N ALA A 80 19.51 -8.90 5.73
CA ALA A 80 20.56 -9.47 4.88
C ALA A 80 20.59 -11.01 4.92
N ARG A 81 20.22 -11.63 6.05
CA ARG A 81 20.15 -13.09 6.20
C ARG A 81 18.90 -13.70 5.55
N LEU A 82 17.80 -12.95 5.50
CA LEU A 82 16.54 -13.43 4.93
C LEU A 82 16.64 -13.54 3.39
N PRO A 83 16.24 -14.69 2.79
CA PRO A 83 16.22 -14.83 1.34
C PRO A 83 15.39 -13.75 0.66
N ALA A 84 15.86 -13.23 -0.48
CA ALA A 84 15.21 -12.16 -1.25
C ALA A 84 14.00 -12.69 -2.06
N ARG A 85 13.01 -13.21 -1.38
CA ARG A 85 11.70 -13.68 -1.89
C ARG A 85 10.67 -13.49 -0.81
N GLU A 86 9.38 -13.68 -1.08
CA GLU A 86 8.28 -13.51 -0.13
C GLU A 86 8.36 -12.13 0.55
N PHE A 87 8.29 -11.08 -0.27
CA PHE A 87 8.48 -9.72 0.21
C PHE A 87 7.40 -9.27 1.18
N ALA A 88 6.17 -9.80 1.05
CA ALA A 88 5.11 -9.58 2.03
C ALA A 88 5.49 -10.15 3.42
N ALA A 89 6.02 -11.37 3.48
CA ALA A 89 6.51 -11.96 4.73
C ALA A 89 7.69 -11.17 5.32
N ARG A 90 8.62 -10.71 4.46
CA ARG A 90 9.72 -9.84 4.90
C ARG A 90 9.22 -8.52 5.46
N ALA A 91 8.19 -7.93 4.85
CA ALA A 91 7.56 -6.70 5.33
C ALA A 91 6.93 -6.89 6.72
N ALA A 92 6.27 -8.02 6.95
CA ALA A 92 5.72 -8.36 8.25
C ALA A 92 6.80 -8.52 9.33
N ILE A 93 7.90 -9.21 9.02
CA ILE A 93 9.05 -9.35 9.93
C ILE A 93 9.67 -7.97 10.22
N ASP A 94 9.87 -7.15 9.21
CA ASP A 94 10.42 -5.79 9.33
C ASP A 94 9.52 -4.90 10.22
N ALA A 95 8.21 -4.90 9.98
CA ALA A 95 7.23 -4.17 10.78
C ALA A 95 7.21 -4.66 12.24
N ALA A 96 7.22 -5.99 12.46
CA ALA A 96 7.27 -6.57 13.80
C ALA A 96 8.55 -6.21 14.56
N LEU A 97 9.70 -6.12 13.88
CA LEU A 97 10.95 -5.65 14.48
C LEU A 97 10.87 -4.16 14.86
N HIS A 98 10.32 -3.31 14.00
CA HIS A 98 10.12 -1.88 14.31
C HIS A 98 9.14 -1.71 15.48
N ASP A 99 8.07 -2.48 15.54
CA ASP A 99 7.11 -2.46 16.65
C ASP A 99 7.78 -2.89 17.95
N LEU A 100 8.55 -3.97 17.91
CA LEU A 100 9.31 -4.47 19.05
C LEU A 100 10.34 -3.46 19.56
N GLN A 101 11.14 -2.87 18.67
CA GLN A 101 12.09 -1.80 18.99
C GLN A 101 11.41 -0.61 19.65
N GLY A 102 10.31 -0.15 19.06
CA GLY A 102 9.52 0.95 19.60
C GLY A 102 9.00 0.68 21.00
N LYS A 103 8.49 -0.53 21.26
CA LYS A 103 8.02 -0.96 22.58
C LYS A 103 9.15 -1.06 23.60
N LEU A 104 10.29 -1.62 23.22
CA LEU A 104 11.48 -1.72 24.08
C LEU A 104 12.04 -0.33 24.46
N LEU A 105 11.98 0.64 23.55
CA LEU A 105 12.47 2.01 23.76
C LEU A 105 11.40 2.96 24.32
N GLY A 106 10.14 2.54 24.41
CA GLY A 106 9.03 3.37 24.87
C GLY A 106 8.70 4.52 23.88
N GLN A 107 8.92 4.33 22.57
CA GLN A 107 8.73 5.36 21.54
C GLN A 107 7.92 4.82 20.34
N PRO A 108 7.07 5.65 19.70
CA PRO A 108 6.43 5.30 18.45
C PRO A 108 7.44 5.24 17.30
N VAL A 109 7.17 4.38 16.30
CA VAL A 109 8.09 4.12 15.18
C VAL A 109 8.40 5.41 14.40
N TRP A 110 7.40 6.26 14.09
CA TRP A 110 7.65 7.52 13.37
C TRP A 110 8.70 8.39 14.06
N ARG A 111 8.72 8.40 15.41
CA ARG A 111 9.66 9.20 16.18
C ARG A 111 11.06 8.62 16.17
N LEU A 112 11.19 7.28 16.23
CA LEU A 112 12.48 6.60 16.09
C LEU A 112 13.11 6.85 14.72
N LEU A 113 12.29 6.97 13.69
CA LEU A 113 12.72 7.31 12.33
C LEU A 113 12.96 8.82 12.12
N GLY A 114 12.74 9.67 13.14
CA GLY A 114 12.91 11.12 13.03
C GLY A 114 11.86 11.81 12.14
N LEU A 115 10.69 11.22 12.00
CA LEU A 115 9.63 11.68 11.10
C LEU A 115 8.56 12.50 11.85
N ARG A 116 7.62 13.10 11.10
CA ARG A 116 6.41 13.71 11.64
C ARG A 116 5.30 12.64 11.73
N PRO A 117 4.36 12.77 12.70
CA PRO A 117 3.32 11.76 12.88
C PRO A 117 2.27 11.72 11.77
N ALA A 118 2.07 12.82 11.03
CA ALA A 118 1.03 12.91 10.02
C ALA A 118 1.62 13.08 8.62
N GLY A 119 1.17 12.26 7.68
CA GLY A 119 1.42 12.37 6.24
C GLY A 119 0.34 13.18 5.51
N PRO A 120 0.35 13.15 4.16
CA PRO A 120 -0.73 13.66 3.34
C PRO A 120 -2.05 12.91 3.60
N PRO A 121 -3.21 13.51 3.23
CA PRO A 121 -4.49 12.80 3.25
C PRO A 121 -4.43 11.54 2.37
N THR A 122 -4.98 10.44 2.88
CA THR A 122 -5.15 9.21 2.11
C THR A 122 -6.28 9.38 1.10
N THR A 123 -6.17 8.65 0.00
CA THR A 123 -7.31 8.45 -0.90
C THR A 123 -8.31 7.46 -0.30
N TRP A 124 -9.49 7.41 -0.87
CA TRP A 124 -10.42 6.30 -0.74
C TRP A 124 -10.69 5.72 -2.11
N THR A 125 -10.57 4.41 -2.23
CA THR A 125 -10.68 3.70 -3.50
C THR A 125 -12.13 3.44 -3.87
N ILE A 126 -12.52 3.91 -5.07
CA ILE A 126 -13.74 3.52 -5.75
C ILE A 126 -13.37 2.41 -6.72
N TRP A 127 -13.80 1.18 -6.41
CA TRP A 127 -13.53 0.02 -7.25
C TRP A 127 -14.29 0.06 -8.58
N LEU A 128 -13.78 -0.69 -9.56
CA LEU A 128 -14.30 -0.74 -10.91
C LEU A 128 -15.79 -1.16 -10.93
N GLY A 129 -16.57 -0.47 -11.73
CA GLY A 129 -18.01 -0.72 -11.89
C GLY A 129 -18.59 0.11 -13.02
N ASP A 130 -19.92 0.09 -13.16
CA ASP A 130 -20.60 1.03 -14.05
C ASP A 130 -20.41 2.48 -13.59
N PRO A 131 -20.36 3.47 -14.52
CA PRO A 131 -20.18 4.89 -14.19
C PRO A 131 -21.15 5.40 -13.10
N ASP A 132 -22.42 5.05 -13.18
CA ASP A 132 -23.42 5.46 -12.19
C ASP A 132 -23.18 4.82 -10.82
N ASP A 133 -22.72 3.57 -10.76
CA ASP A 133 -22.37 2.90 -9.51
C ASP A 133 -21.16 3.55 -8.85
N MET A 134 -20.13 3.88 -9.62
CA MET A 134 -18.95 4.57 -9.13
C MET A 134 -19.31 5.97 -8.62
N ALA A 135 -20.16 6.71 -9.33
CA ALA A 135 -20.66 8.01 -8.90
C ALA A 135 -21.44 7.91 -7.56
N ARG A 136 -22.33 6.92 -7.43
CA ARG A 136 -23.07 6.69 -6.17
C ARG A 136 -22.14 6.37 -4.99
N ARG A 137 -21.05 5.63 -5.21
CA ARG A 137 -20.03 5.37 -4.18
C ARG A 137 -19.33 6.65 -3.77
N ALA A 138 -18.96 7.52 -4.75
CA ALA A 138 -18.36 8.81 -4.46
C ALA A 138 -19.28 9.71 -3.61
N GLU A 139 -20.58 9.74 -3.92
CA GLU A 139 -21.58 10.50 -3.16
C GLU A 139 -21.69 10.03 -1.71
N LYS A 140 -21.69 8.69 -1.47
CA LYS A 140 -21.78 8.10 -0.12
C LYS A 140 -20.66 8.58 0.81
N VAL A 141 -19.48 8.88 0.26
CA VAL A 141 -18.29 9.27 1.04
C VAL A 141 -17.97 10.76 0.97
N ARG A 142 -18.85 11.54 0.34
CA ARG A 142 -18.67 12.98 0.16
C ARG A 142 -18.44 13.69 1.49
N GLY A 143 -17.38 14.50 1.55
CA GLY A 143 -16.98 15.22 2.77
C GLY A 143 -16.20 14.41 3.79
N ARG A 144 -16.12 13.08 3.64
CA ARG A 144 -15.34 12.20 4.53
C ARG A 144 -13.88 12.10 4.09
N PHE A 145 -13.64 12.01 2.79
CA PHE A 145 -12.29 11.90 2.21
C PHE A 145 -11.93 13.17 1.46
N LYS A 146 -10.63 13.48 1.45
CA LYS A 146 -10.08 14.67 0.76
C LYS A 146 -9.66 14.37 -0.68
N ARG A 147 -9.56 13.12 -1.05
CA ARG A 147 -9.14 12.62 -2.36
C ARG A 147 -9.82 11.28 -2.64
N LEU A 148 -10.08 10.99 -3.92
CA LEU A 148 -10.62 9.69 -4.33
C LEU A 148 -9.69 9.06 -5.37
N LYS A 149 -9.51 7.75 -5.29
CA LYS A 149 -8.82 6.92 -6.29
C LYS A 149 -9.85 6.07 -7.02
N LEU A 150 -9.84 6.08 -8.35
CA LEU A 150 -10.76 5.30 -9.17
C LEU A 150 -10.01 4.15 -9.82
N LYS A 151 -10.51 2.93 -9.65
CA LYS A 151 -10.05 1.77 -10.40
C LYS A 151 -10.67 1.78 -11.79
N LEU A 152 -9.83 1.68 -12.82
CA LEU A 152 -10.16 1.67 -14.24
C LEU A 152 -9.72 0.37 -14.91
N GLY A 153 -9.76 0.30 -16.24
CA GLY A 153 -9.35 -0.89 -16.98
C GLY A 153 -10.46 -1.93 -17.15
N GLY A 154 -11.69 -1.47 -17.36
CA GLY A 154 -12.84 -2.35 -17.58
C GLY A 154 -12.88 -3.04 -18.94
N HIS A 155 -11.93 -2.76 -19.84
CA HIS A 155 -11.87 -3.30 -21.22
C HIS A 155 -13.14 -3.10 -22.07
N ASP A 156 -13.98 -2.14 -21.69
CA ASP A 156 -15.25 -1.81 -22.33
C ASP A 156 -15.26 -0.41 -22.99
N GLY A 157 -14.12 0.28 -22.96
CA GLY A 157 -13.95 1.63 -23.52
C GLY A 157 -14.64 2.74 -22.72
N ARG A 158 -15.13 2.48 -21.51
CA ARG A 158 -15.92 3.42 -20.71
C ARG A 158 -15.15 4.10 -19.57
N ASP A 159 -13.83 3.96 -19.51
CA ASP A 159 -13.03 4.47 -18.38
C ASP A 159 -13.14 6.02 -18.25
N VAL A 160 -13.13 6.75 -19.33
CA VAL A 160 -13.33 8.23 -19.32
C VAL A 160 -14.75 8.59 -18.86
N GLU A 161 -15.76 7.81 -19.22
CA GLU A 161 -17.14 7.99 -18.74
C GLU A 161 -17.24 7.77 -17.23
N ARG A 162 -16.57 6.74 -16.68
CA ARG A 162 -16.46 6.50 -15.24
C ARG A 162 -15.90 7.70 -14.48
N VAL A 163 -14.76 8.22 -14.97
CA VAL A 163 -14.13 9.40 -14.34
C VAL A 163 -15.03 10.62 -14.41
N ARG A 164 -15.69 10.86 -15.53
CA ARG A 164 -16.62 11.99 -15.69
C ARG A 164 -17.78 11.89 -14.72
N ALA A 165 -18.43 10.74 -14.62
CA ALA A 165 -19.56 10.52 -13.70
C ALA A 165 -19.17 10.76 -12.23
N VAL A 166 -17.98 10.30 -11.83
CA VAL A 166 -17.48 10.54 -10.47
C VAL A 166 -17.09 12.01 -10.29
N HIS A 167 -16.43 12.64 -11.27
CA HIS A 167 -16.01 14.03 -11.20
C HIS A 167 -17.19 14.98 -10.93
N GLU A 168 -18.34 14.74 -11.56
CA GLU A 168 -19.55 15.55 -11.40
C GLU A 168 -20.07 15.60 -9.95
N VAL A 169 -19.81 14.57 -9.15
CA VAL A 169 -20.36 14.42 -7.79
C VAL A 169 -19.30 14.50 -6.68
N ALA A 170 -18.03 14.23 -6.97
CA ALA A 170 -16.99 14.05 -5.96
C ALA A 170 -16.67 15.32 -5.17
N GLY A 171 -16.45 16.44 -5.85
CA GLY A 171 -16.07 17.73 -5.25
C GLY A 171 -14.68 17.73 -4.58
N VAL A 172 -13.86 16.73 -4.88
CA VAL A 172 -12.47 16.55 -4.38
C VAL A 172 -11.57 16.09 -5.52
N PRO A 173 -10.23 16.27 -5.43
CA PRO A 173 -9.29 15.78 -6.43
C PRO A 173 -9.41 14.28 -6.67
N LEU A 174 -9.26 13.88 -7.93
CA LEU A 174 -9.33 12.50 -8.38
C LEU A 174 -7.96 12.02 -8.85
N GLN A 175 -7.68 10.75 -8.62
CA GLN A 175 -6.59 10.01 -9.21
C GLN A 175 -7.11 8.69 -9.75
N VAL A 176 -6.43 8.12 -10.73
CA VAL A 176 -6.87 6.88 -11.38
C VAL A 176 -5.79 5.82 -11.31
N ASP A 177 -6.22 4.57 -11.21
CA ASP A 177 -5.37 3.40 -11.25
C ASP A 177 -5.95 2.40 -12.25
N VAL A 178 -5.16 2.10 -13.25
CA VAL A 178 -5.57 1.26 -14.39
C VAL A 178 -5.17 -0.20 -14.19
N ASN A 179 -4.28 -0.45 -13.25
CA ASN A 179 -3.77 -1.79 -12.95
C ASN A 179 -3.34 -2.58 -14.20
N GLU A 180 -2.47 -2.00 -15.02
CA GLU A 180 -1.84 -2.62 -16.20
C GLU A 180 -2.79 -2.85 -17.40
N ALA A 181 -4.03 -2.32 -17.39
CA ALA A 181 -5.07 -2.75 -18.33
C ALA A 181 -5.03 -2.06 -19.70
N TRP A 182 -4.31 -0.95 -19.88
CA TRP A 182 -4.30 -0.23 -21.16
C TRP A 182 -3.08 -0.56 -22.01
N SER A 183 -3.27 -0.53 -23.33
CA SER A 183 -2.19 -0.40 -24.29
C SER A 183 -1.67 1.05 -24.35
N LEU A 184 -0.51 1.25 -24.99
CA LEU A 184 0.04 2.59 -25.17
C LEU A 184 -0.93 3.52 -25.92
N ASP A 185 -1.61 3.03 -26.96
CA ASP A 185 -2.55 3.82 -27.75
C ASP A 185 -3.78 4.20 -26.94
N GLU A 186 -4.36 3.27 -26.16
CA GLU A 186 -5.47 3.56 -25.26
C GLU A 186 -5.07 4.59 -24.19
N ALA A 187 -3.88 4.45 -23.58
CA ALA A 187 -3.37 5.41 -22.62
C ALA A 187 -3.21 6.81 -23.22
N LEU A 188 -2.65 6.92 -24.43
CA LEU A 188 -2.44 8.20 -25.12
C LEU A 188 -3.75 8.88 -25.57
N ASP A 189 -4.80 8.11 -25.81
CA ASP A 189 -6.15 8.65 -26.10
C ASP A 189 -6.88 9.08 -24.82
N ALA A 190 -6.82 8.29 -23.75
CA ALA A 190 -7.55 8.53 -22.51
C ALA A 190 -6.93 9.69 -21.68
N LEU A 191 -5.60 9.72 -21.50
CA LEU A 191 -4.94 10.65 -20.57
C LEU A 191 -5.22 12.14 -20.83
N PRO A 192 -5.28 12.65 -22.08
CA PRO A 192 -5.67 14.04 -22.32
C PRO A 192 -7.10 14.35 -21.87
N GLN A 193 -8.02 13.39 -22.00
CA GLN A 193 -9.40 13.54 -21.57
C GLN A 193 -9.50 13.55 -20.04
N LEU A 194 -8.72 12.70 -19.36
CA LEU A 194 -8.63 12.67 -17.90
C LEU A 194 -8.00 13.94 -17.33
N ALA A 195 -6.98 14.47 -18.00
CA ALA A 195 -6.38 15.76 -17.65
C ALA A 195 -7.40 16.90 -17.73
N ALA A 196 -8.24 16.92 -18.78
CA ALA A 196 -9.31 17.91 -18.92
C ALA A 196 -10.40 17.80 -17.84
N LEU A 197 -10.57 16.62 -17.23
CA LEU A 197 -11.43 16.38 -16.06
C LEU A 197 -10.75 16.69 -14.72
N GLY A 198 -9.49 17.15 -14.73
CA GLY A 198 -8.78 17.54 -13.51
C GLY A 198 -8.26 16.34 -12.68
N VAL A 199 -7.98 15.20 -13.32
CA VAL A 199 -7.28 14.09 -12.66
C VAL A 199 -5.85 14.51 -12.34
N ASP A 200 -5.38 14.23 -11.13
CA ASP A 200 -4.05 14.65 -10.67
C ASP A 200 -2.92 13.82 -11.28
N TYR A 201 -3.09 12.50 -11.33
CA TYR A 201 -2.13 11.55 -11.90
C TYR A 201 -2.79 10.22 -12.27
N CYS A 202 -2.09 9.43 -13.10
CA CYS A 202 -2.49 8.09 -13.49
C CYS A 202 -1.48 7.06 -12.96
N GLU A 203 -1.97 6.04 -12.26
CA GLU A 203 -1.19 4.92 -11.74
C GLU A 203 -1.26 3.74 -12.70
N GLN A 204 -0.12 3.13 -12.97
CA GLN A 204 0.15 1.92 -13.76
C GLN A 204 -0.79 1.71 -14.97
N PRO A 205 -0.77 2.61 -15.97
CA PRO A 205 -1.64 2.46 -17.14
C PRO A 205 -1.27 1.27 -18.03
N LEU A 206 0.04 1.02 -18.23
CA LEU A 206 0.56 -0.04 -19.09
C LEU A 206 0.99 -1.26 -18.28
N PRO A 207 1.04 -2.46 -18.89
CA PRO A 207 1.67 -3.64 -18.30
C PRO A 207 3.09 -3.34 -17.81
N ALA A 208 3.49 -3.96 -16.70
CA ALA A 208 4.84 -3.81 -16.17
C ALA A 208 5.87 -4.24 -17.22
N GLY A 209 6.93 -3.46 -17.39
CA GLY A 209 7.95 -3.71 -18.38
C GLY A 209 7.59 -3.33 -19.83
N ASP A 210 6.39 -2.79 -20.10
CA ASP A 210 5.98 -2.43 -21.45
C ASP A 210 6.98 -1.43 -22.09
N PRO A 211 7.48 -1.72 -23.32
CA PRO A 211 8.46 -0.87 -23.99
C PRO A 211 7.92 0.53 -24.33
N GLY A 212 6.61 0.74 -24.31
CA GLY A 212 5.94 2.03 -24.51
C GLY A 212 6.09 3.00 -23.31
N GLY A 213 6.53 2.54 -22.14
CA GLY A 213 6.65 3.35 -20.92
C GLY A 213 7.38 4.68 -21.12
N PRO A 214 8.60 4.73 -21.70
CA PRO A 214 9.30 5.99 -21.96
C PRO A 214 8.55 6.94 -22.92
N ALA A 215 7.89 6.38 -23.94
CA ALA A 215 7.08 7.17 -24.86
C ALA A 215 5.83 7.75 -24.19
N LEU A 216 5.18 6.96 -23.31
CA LEU A 216 4.05 7.41 -22.52
C LEU A 216 4.47 8.55 -21.57
N LYS A 217 5.55 8.37 -20.81
CA LYS A 217 6.10 9.40 -19.93
C LYS A 217 6.32 10.73 -20.67
N ALA A 218 6.95 10.68 -21.84
CA ALA A 218 7.27 11.88 -22.63
C ALA A 218 6.04 12.60 -23.20
N ARG A 219 4.92 11.91 -23.40
CA ARG A 219 3.73 12.42 -24.12
C ARG A 219 2.53 12.63 -23.20
N SER A 220 2.51 12.04 -22.02
CA SER A 220 1.39 12.16 -21.10
C SER A 220 1.25 13.57 -20.56
N PRO A 221 0.05 14.18 -20.60
CA PRO A 221 -0.23 15.46 -19.95
C PRO A 221 -0.39 15.33 -18.44
N LEU A 222 -0.51 14.11 -17.92
CA LEU A 222 -0.61 13.80 -16.49
C LEU A 222 0.67 13.11 -16.00
N PRO A 223 1.06 13.31 -14.74
CA PRO A 223 2.08 12.49 -14.11
C PRO A 223 1.68 11.01 -14.15
N ILE A 224 2.62 10.14 -14.52
CA ILE A 224 2.48 8.68 -14.46
C ILE A 224 3.22 8.18 -13.24
N TYR A 225 2.52 7.47 -12.35
CA TYR A 225 3.09 6.74 -11.23
C TYR A 225 3.03 5.25 -11.53
N VAL A 226 4.13 4.53 -11.30
CA VAL A 226 4.18 3.09 -11.52
C VAL A 226 4.12 2.33 -10.21
N ASP A 227 3.33 1.26 -10.21
CA ASP A 227 3.13 0.32 -9.09
C ASP A 227 3.82 -1.01 -9.40
N GLU A 228 3.30 -1.73 -10.36
CA GLU A 228 3.79 -3.07 -10.73
C GLU A 228 5.19 -3.03 -11.39
N ASP A 229 5.61 -1.92 -11.98
CA ASP A 229 6.98 -1.71 -12.48
C ASP A 229 8.01 -1.51 -11.36
N CYS A 230 7.60 -1.14 -10.14
CA CYS A 230 8.48 -0.80 -9.03
C CYS A 230 8.21 -1.70 -7.82
N HIS A 231 8.81 -2.88 -7.80
CA HIS A 231 8.62 -3.85 -6.73
C HIS A 231 9.56 -3.56 -5.55
N THR A 232 10.85 -3.42 -5.84
CA THR A 232 11.92 -3.26 -4.83
C THR A 232 12.81 -2.04 -5.10
N LEU A 233 13.77 -1.78 -4.21
CA LEU A 233 14.78 -0.74 -4.40
C LEU A 233 15.55 -0.90 -5.72
N ALA A 234 15.76 -2.12 -6.19
CA ALA A 234 16.51 -2.39 -7.42
C ALA A 234 15.81 -1.82 -8.67
N ASP A 235 14.48 -1.68 -8.62
CA ASP A 235 13.66 -1.26 -9.76
C ASP A 235 13.59 0.27 -9.90
N VAL A 236 13.88 1.02 -8.83
CA VAL A 236 13.66 2.49 -8.77
C VAL A 236 14.41 3.23 -9.87
N ALA A 237 15.64 2.82 -10.18
CA ALA A 237 16.45 3.48 -11.22
C ALA A 237 15.82 3.31 -12.62
N ALA A 238 15.31 2.12 -12.94
CA ALA A 238 14.63 1.86 -14.22
C ALA A 238 13.31 2.63 -14.34
N CYS A 239 12.59 2.83 -13.24
CA CYS A 239 11.35 3.61 -13.22
C CYS A 239 11.57 5.08 -13.62
N ALA A 240 12.76 5.65 -13.37
CA ALA A 240 13.06 7.02 -13.73
C ALA A 240 13.02 7.29 -15.25
N GLU A 241 13.18 6.26 -16.08
CA GLU A 241 13.10 6.41 -17.54
C GLU A 241 11.67 6.37 -18.08
N ARG A 242 10.73 5.77 -17.31
CA ARG A 242 9.38 5.44 -17.79
C ARG A 242 8.23 6.03 -16.98
N ALA A 243 8.50 6.66 -15.83
CA ALA A 243 7.49 7.24 -14.96
C ALA A 243 7.92 8.59 -14.38
N HIS A 244 6.95 9.34 -13.85
CA HIS A 244 7.17 10.58 -13.11
C HIS A 244 7.26 10.32 -11.61
N GLY A 245 6.76 9.18 -11.15
CA GLY A 245 6.80 8.75 -9.75
C GLY A 245 6.63 7.25 -9.59
N ILE A 246 6.82 6.79 -8.37
CA ILE A 246 6.66 5.38 -7.99
C ILE A 246 5.65 5.24 -6.86
N ASN A 247 4.90 4.14 -6.87
CA ASN A 247 4.08 3.70 -5.74
C ASN A 247 4.85 2.65 -4.94
N VAL A 248 5.19 2.98 -3.70
CA VAL A 248 5.84 2.08 -2.74
C VAL A 248 4.75 1.46 -1.87
N LYS A 249 4.74 0.13 -1.75
CA LYS A 249 3.88 -0.60 -0.82
C LYS A 249 4.75 -1.48 0.06
N LEU A 250 4.55 -1.44 1.37
CA LEU A 250 5.37 -2.21 2.32
C LEU A 250 5.34 -3.70 1.98
N ALA A 251 4.15 -4.22 1.70
CA ALA A 251 3.94 -5.64 1.39
C ALA A 251 4.73 -6.11 0.16
N LYS A 252 4.93 -5.26 -0.86
CA LYS A 252 5.69 -5.65 -2.05
C LYS A 252 7.18 -5.32 -1.97
N SER A 253 7.58 -4.33 -1.13
CA SER A 253 8.98 -3.88 -1.08
C SER A 253 9.81 -4.56 0.02
N GLY A 254 9.17 -5.22 0.97
CA GLY A 254 9.85 -5.89 2.07
C GLY A 254 9.94 -5.08 3.36
N GLY A 255 9.08 -4.05 3.52
CA GLY A 255 8.84 -3.37 4.80
C GLY A 255 9.26 -1.91 4.87
N ILE A 256 9.20 -1.35 6.08
CA ILE A 256 9.45 0.06 6.41
C ILE A 256 10.86 0.48 5.99
N ARG A 257 11.86 -0.32 6.38
CA ARG A 257 13.27 -0.04 6.07
C ARG A 257 13.53 0.12 4.57
N GLU A 258 12.99 -0.80 3.77
CA GLU A 258 13.19 -0.78 2.32
C GLU A 258 12.40 0.35 1.68
N ALA A 259 11.19 0.62 2.13
CA ALA A 259 10.38 1.75 1.68
C ALA A 259 11.10 3.10 1.89
N VAL A 260 11.72 3.32 3.05
CA VAL A 260 12.52 4.54 3.32
C VAL A 260 13.68 4.68 2.33
N ARG A 261 14.38 3.59 2.02
CA ARG A 261 15.46 3.57 1.01
C ARG A 261 14.94 3.91 -0.39
N MET A 262 13.80 3.33 -0.78
CA MET A 262 13.17 3.58 -2.08
C MET A 262 12.79 5.05 -2.23
N VAL A 263 12.21 5.68 -1.19
CA VAL A 263 11.88 7.12 -1.21
C VAL A 263 13.12 7.98 -1.43
N HIS A 264 14.22 7.69 -0.71
CA HIS A 264 15.45 8.46 -0.87
C HIS A 264 16.08 8.28 -2.27
N ALA A 265 16.07 7.06 -2.81
CA ALA A 265 16.54 6.78 -4.15
C ALA A 265 15.64 7.47 -5.21
N ALA A 266 14.33 7.39 -5.08
CA ALA A 266 13.37 8.04 -5.97
C ALA A 266 13.59 9.56 -6.03
N ARG A 267 13.71 10.20 -4.88
CA ARG A 267 13.97 11.65 -4.79
C ARG A 267 15.31 12.05 -5.41
N ALA A 268 16.35 11.25 -5.20
CA ALA A 268 17.65 11.50 -5.83
C ALA A 268 17.61 11.44 -7.36
N LEU A 269 16.64 10.69 -7.91
CA LEU A 269 16.39 10.55 -9.35
C LEU A 269 15.29 11.51 -9.87
N GLY A 270 14.78 12.41 -9.03
CA GLY A 270 13.73 13.36 -9.39
C GLY A 270 12.35 12.74 -9.58
N LEU A 271 12.10 11.55 -9.01
CA LEU A 271 10.81 10.89 -9.02
C LEU A 271 9.93 11.36 -7.86
N GLY A 272 8.64 11.55 -8.12
CA GLY A 272 7.61 11.66 -7.08
C GLY A 272 7.40 10.32 -6.36
N THR A 273 6.83 10.39 -5.16
CA THR A 273 6.65 9.22 -4.30
C THR A 273 5.20 9.08 -3.82
N MET A 274 4.66 7.89 -3.93
CA MET A 274 3.36 7.51 -3.40
C MET A 274 3.54 6.32 -2.45
N LEU A 275 2.84 6.34 -1.32
CA LEU A 275 2.71 5.21 -0.42
C LEU A 275 1.35 4.57 -0.62
N GLY A 276 1.33 3.37 -1.15
CA GLY A 276 0.13 2.55 -1.27
C GLY A 276 0.06 1.42 -0.26
N CYS A 277 -1.06 0.70 -0.28
CA CYS A 277 -1.27 -0.54 0.48
C CYS A 277 -1.93 -1.61 -0.39
N MET A 278 -2.07 -2.79 0.17
CA MET A 278 -3.01 -3.82 -0.26
C MET A 278 -4.30 -3.70 0.57
N VAL A 279 -5.20 -4.67 0.51
CA VAL A 279 -6.21 -4.83 1.55
C VAL A 279 -5.49 -5.36 2.78
N GLU A 280 -5.42 -4.55 3.80
CA GLU A 280 -4.64 -4.78 5.02
C GLU A 280 -5.48 -4.43 6.24
N SER A 281 -5.21 -5.06 7.38
CA SER A 281 -5.78 -4.63 8.66
C SER A 281 -5.10 -3.36 9.17
N GLY A 282 -5.60 -2.81 10.26
CA GLY A 282 -4.97 -1.69 10.94
C GLY A 282 -3.52 -1.95 11.37
N LEU A 283 -3.07 -3.21 11.43
CA LEU A 283 -1.68 -3.56 11.71
C LEU A 283 -0.76 -3.21 10.54
N GLY A 284 -1.11 -3.63 9.32
CA GLY A 284 -0.36 -3.28 8.10
C GLY A 284 -0.43 -1.78 7.81
N ILE A 285 -1.64 -1.20 7.91
CA ILE A 285 -1.85 0.24 7.71
C ILE A 285 -1.09 1.09 8.74
N ALA A 286 -0.98 0.67 10.01
CA ALA A 286 -0.19 1.37 11.01
C ALA A 286 1.29 1.48 10.59
N ALA A 287 1.88 0.38 10.10
CA ALA A 287 3.25 0.40 9.61
C ALA A 287 3.46 1.45 8.50
N GLY A 288 2.54 1.53 7.53
CA GLY A 288 2.54 2.56 6.49
C GLY A 288 2.32 3.97 7.06
N ALA A 289 1.37 4.15 7.97
CA ALA A 289 1.06 5.44 8.56
C ALA A 289 2.27 6.07 9.28
N HIS A 290 3.12 5.26 9.93
CA HIS A 290 4.33 5.74 10.60
C HIS A 290 5.37 6.37 9.66
N ILE A 291 5.34 6.06 8.37
CA ILE A 291 6.26 6.63 7.37
C ILE A 291 5.56 7.53 6.34
N ALA A 292 4.24 7.68 6.42
CA ALA A 292 3.44 8.42 5.44
C ALA A 292 3.92 9.85 5.21
N SER A 293 4.52 10.50 6.22
CA SER A 293 5.06 11.86 6.10
C SER A 293 6.30 12.00 5.17
N LEU A 294 6.85 10.88 4.72
CA LEU A 294 7.92 10.86 3.71
C LEU A 294 7.40 10.98 2.28
N PHE A 295 6.13 10.77 2.03
CA PHE A 295 5.59 10.61 0.68
C PHE A 295 4.83 11.85 0.22
N ASP A 296 4.77 12.05 -1.10
CA ASP A 296 4.02 13.15 -1.72
C ASP A 296 2.52 12.81 -1.82
N HIS A 297 2.20 11.52 -2.03
CA HIS A 297 0.84 10.99 -2.08
C HIS A 297 0.70 9.76 -1.17
N VAL A 298 -0.50 9.57 -0.63
CA VAL A 298 -0.82 8.44 0.27
C VAL A 298 -2.13 7.79 -0.16
N ASP A 299 -2.13 6.46 -0.18
CA ASP A 299 -3.27 5.58 -0.48
C ASP A 299 -3.26 4.41 0.53
N LEU A 300 -3.66 4.72 1.76
CA LEU A 300 -3.68 3.80 2.90
C LEU A 300 -5.12 3.59 3.36
N ASP A 301 -5.97 3.06 2.51
CA ASP A 301 -7.39 2.82 2.80
C ASP A 301 -7.72 1.33 3.06
N GLY A 302 -6.75 0.42 3.02
CA GLY A 302 -6.95 -1.01 3.12
C GLY A 302 -7.82 -1.44 4.31
N ASN A 303 -7.56 -0.88 5.50
CA ASN A 303 -8.35 -1.18 6.70
C ASN A 303 -9.74 -0.52 6.73
N ILE A 304 -10.00 0.42 5.85
CA ILE A 304 -11.33 1.07 5.72
C ILE A 304 -12.23 0.26 4.76
N LEU A 305 -11.64 -0.59 3.93
CA LEU A 305 -12.35 -1.44 2.98
C LEU A 305 -12.86 -2.75 3.60
N ILE A 306 -12.34 -3.15 4.77
CA ILE A 306 -12.75 -4.38 5.46
C ILE A 306 -13.99 -4.16 6.33
N ALA A 307 -14.79 -5.20 6.49
CA ALA A 307 -16.02 -5.16 7.26
C ALA A 307 -15.75 -4.96 8.77
N ARG A 308 -14.67 -5.54 9.25
CA ARG A 308 -14.22 -5.42 10.65
C ARG A 308 -12.69 -5.49 10.72
N ASP A 309 -12.09 -4.46 11.31
CA ASP A 309 -10.65 -4.40 11.54
C ASP A 309 -10.26 -5.16 12.82
N PRO A 310 -9.44 -6.23 12.73
CA PRO A 310 -8.96 -6.94 13.91
C PRO A 310 -7.91 -6.17 14.71
N TRP A 311 -7.32 -5.10 14.13
CA TRP A 311 -6.28 -4.27 14.75
C TRP A 311 -6.63 -2.78 14.74
N PRO A 312 -7.69 -2.36 15.45
CA PRO A 312 -8.03 -0.94 15.53
C PRO A 312 -6.90 -0.15 16.21
N GLY A 313 -6.76 1.13 15.90
CA GLY A 313 -5.79 2.00 16.57
C GLY A 313 -5.16 3.05 15.68
N VAL A 314 -5.22 2.92 14.35
CA VAL A 314 -4.88 4.01 13.44
C VAL A 314 -6.05 4.99 13.42
N ALA A 315 -5.79 6.24 13.80
CA ALA A 315 -6.83 7.27 13.83
C ALA A 315 -7.03 7.85 12.42
N PHE A 316 -8.29 7.87 11.96
CA PHE A 316 -8.65 8.57 10.71
C PHE A 316 -9.14 9.98 11.04
N VAL A 317 -8.28 10.99 10.82
CA VAL A 317 -8.55 12.38 11.19
C VAL A 317 -8.44 13.30 9.99
N ASP A 318 -9.52 13.96 9.61
CA ASP A 318 -9.59 14.90 8.49
C ASP A 318 -9.00 14.35 7.17
N GLY A 319 -9.26 13.08 6.89
CA GLY A 319 -8.78 12.38 5.68
C GLY A 319 -7.36 11.78 5.82
N VAL A 320 -6.72 11.88 6.97
CA VAL A 320 -5.37 11.38 7.21
C VAL A 320 -5.42 10.14 8.09
N GLN A 321 -4.69 9.09 7.71
CA GLN A 321 -4.35 7.97 8.59
C GLN A 321 -3.21 8.42 9.52
N VAL A 322 -3.56 8.71 10.78
CA VAL A 322 -2.60 9.23 11.77
C VAL A 322 -2.10 8.07 12.64
N PRO A 323 -0.79 7.80 12.64
CA PRO A 323 -0.24 6.76 13.50
C PRO A 323 -0.38 7.13 14.98
N SER A 324 -0.45 6.12 15.83
CA SER A 324 -0.51 6.30 17.28
C SER A 324 0.77 6.91 17.85
N ASP A 325 0.64 7.66 18.96
CA ASP A 325 1.77 8.11 19.78
C ASP A 325 2.23 7.05 20.80
N GLN A 326 1.55 5.89 20.87
CA GLN A 326 1.96 4.79 21.73
C GLN A 326 3.24 4.12 21.21
N PRO A 327 4.03 3.46 22.08
CA PRO A 327 5.24 2.76 21.70
C PRO A 327 5.01 1.71 20.59
N GLY A 328 5.95 1.59 19.68
CA GLY A 328 5.88 0.69 18.53
C GLY A 328 4.97 1.22 17.43
N LEU A 329 4.19 0.33 16.83
CA LEU A 329 3.13 0.68 15.85
C LEU A 329 1.88 1.23 16.54
N GLY A 330 1.75 1.02 17.87
CA GLY A 330 0.71 1.61 18.68
C GLY A 330 -0.71 1.11 18.39
N VAL A 331 -0.84 -0.05 17.79
CA VAL A 331 -2.11 -0.75 17.54
C VAL A 331 -2.22 -1.99 18.43
N HIS A 332 -3.43 -2.41 18.71
CA HIS A 332 -3.70 -3.57 19.57
C HIS A 332 -4.75 -4.46 18.92
N ARG A 333 -4.57 -5.77 19.03
CA ARG A 333 -5.57 -6.73 18.56
C ARG A 333 -6.85 -6.58 19.36
N ASP A 334 -7.99 -6.51 18.68
CA ASP A 334 -9.30 -6.52 19.32
C ASP A 334 -9.55 -7.88 19.97
N ALA A 335 -9.77 -7.90 21.28
CA ALA A 335 -10.01 -9.12 22.05
C ALA A 335 -11.24 -9.93 21.57
N LEU A 336 -12.18 -9.30 20.86
CA LEU A 336 -13.35 -9.96 20.26
C LEU A 336 -13.04 -10.60 18.90
N SER A 337 -11.86 -10.39 18.35
CA SER A 337 -11.40 -10.94 17.06
C SER A 337 -10.57 -12.21 17.21
N ASP A 338 -10.39 -12.75 18.42
CA ASP A 338 -9.63 -13.97 18.64
C ASP A 338 -10.45 -15.18 18.13
N PRO A 339 -10.00 -15.90 17.09
CA PRO A 339 -10.62 -17.16 16.70
C PRO A 339 -10.35 -18.17 17.82
N ARG A 340 -11.38 -18.56 18.55
CA ARG A 340 -11.32 -19.61 19.56
C ARG A 340 -11.20 -20.98 18.92
#